data_0f4766d3a5f99753fbdbb9e011ac3c6c
#
_entry.id   0f4766d3a5f99753fbdbb9e011ac3c6c
#
_cell.length_a   1.000
_cell.length_b   1.000
_cell.length_c   1.000
_cell.angle_alpha   90.00
_cell.angle_beta   90.00
_cell.angle_gamma   90.00
#
_symmetry.space_group_name_H-M   'P 1'
#
loop_
_entity.id
_entity.type
_entity.pdbx_description
1 polymer ?
#
loop_
_entity_poly.entity_id
_entity_poly.type
_entity_poly.pdbx_seq_one_letter_code
_entity_poly.pdbx_strand_id
1 'polypeptide(L)'
;LETSNADIDISGEFTDDVYCKTSNASINGENIKAHTVNFDTSNGSCNAETVLSHSLEFGTSNASINISSINSYSVRLDTSNNSINLGDTIANDSFYAQTSNGNINTKGIDSDKIELDTSNGSIIATIIGKEKDFRIESGTSNGNDNISGRGNSSASKSLSAYTSNGNINVYFDDEYTVAKGLQKILD
;
A
#
# COMPACT_ATOMS: atom_id res chain seq x y z
N LEU A 1 -13.73 -17.04 0.82
CA LEU A 1 -12.97 -18.28 1.08
C LEU A 1 -12.38 -18.21 2.49
N GLU A 2 -12.46 -19.30 3.23
CA GLU A 2 -11.91 -19.36 4.59
C GLU A 2 -11.23 -20.71 4.86
N THR A 3 -10.05 -20.66 5.50
CA THR A 3 -9.32 -21.84 5.96
C THR A 3 -8.52 -21.49 7.22
N SER A 4 -7.99 -22.48 7.93
CA SER A 4 -7.13 -22.20 9.09
C SER A 4 -5.65 -22.43 8.80
N ASN A 5 -5.30 -23.39 7.95
CA ASN A 5 -3.93 -23.84 7.79
C ASN A 5 -3.49 -24.08 6.33
N ALA A 6 -4.37 -23.88 5.37
CA ALA A 6 -4.05 -24.06 3.97
C ALA A 6 -3.90 -22.71 3.26
N ASP A 7 -3.03 -22.67 2.28
CA ASP A 7 -2.93 -21.51 1.39
C ASP A 7 -4.23 -21.32 0.60
N ILE A 8 -4.53 -20.08 0.29
CA ILE A 8 -5.62 -19.70 -0.60
C ILE A 8 -5.00 -19.10 -1.85
N ASP A 9 -5.20 -19.76 -2.98
CA ASP A 9 -4.81 -19.24 -4.29
C ASP A 9 -6.07 -18.79 -5.04
N ILE A 10 -6.09 -17.54 -5.51
CA ILE A 10 -7.26 -16.97 -6.17
C ILE A 10 -6.84 -16.12 -7.38
N SER A 11 -7.57 -16.28 -8.48
CA SER A 11 -7.33 -15.51 -9.69
C SER A 11 -8.61 -15.29 -10.49
N GLY A 12 -8.65 -14.22 -11.28
CA GLY A 12 -9.71 -13.94 -12.24
C GLY A 12 -10.61 -12.75 -11.92
N GLU A 13 -11.69 -12.63 -12.69
CA GLU A 13 -12.67 -11.55 -12.57
C GLU A 13 -13.90 -12.03 -11.80
N PHE A 14 -14.32 -11.22 -10.83
CA PHE A 14 -15.46 -11.48 -9.96
C PHE A 14 -16.47 -10.33 -10.09
N THR A 15 -17.74 -10.65 -10.15
CA THR A 15 -18.82 -9.65 -10.22
C THR A 15 -19.10 -8.98 -8.87
N ASP A 16 -18.72 -9.66 -7.80
CA ASP A 16 -18.95 -9.25 -6.41
C ASP A 16 -17.61 -9.13 -5.65
N ASP A 17 -17.70 -9.09 -4.33
CA ASP A 17 -16.56 -8.96 -3.44
C ASP A 17 -15.79 -10.28 -3.28
N VAL A 18 -14.49 -10.16 -3.12
CA VAL A 18 -13.56 -11.25 -2.82
C VAL A 18 -13.08 -11.11 -1.38
N TYR A 19 -13.44 -12.08 -0.54
CA TYR A 19 -12.98 -12.19 0.84
C TYR A 19 -12.23 -13.50 1.03
N CYS A 20 -10.94 -13.41 1.38
CA CYS A 20 -10.09 -14.57 1.67
C CYS A 20 -9.51 -14.44 3.08
N LYS A 21 -9.71 -15.49 3.89
CA LYS A 21 -9.22 -15.52 5.27
C LYS A 21 -8.54 -16.82 5.61
N THR A 22 -7.38 -16.72 6.26
CA THR A 22 -6.69 -17.89 6.84
C THR A 22 -6.02 -17.49 8.16
N SER A 23 -5.59 -18.47 8.96
CA SER A 23 -4.87 -18.14 10.20
C SER A 23 -3.37 -18.33 10.07
N ASN A 24 -2.93 -19.40 9.40
CA ASN A 24 -1.51 -19.79 9.44
C ASN A 24 -0.82 -19.87 8.08
N ALA A 25 -1.55 -19.70 7.00
CA ALA A 25 -1.03 -19.87 5.66
C ALA A 25 -1.11 -18.59 4.84
N SER A 26 -0.57 -18.59 3.66
CA SER A 26 -0.55 -17.41 2.77
C SER A 26 -1.81 -17.32 1.91
N ILE A 27 -2.14 -16.10 1.51
CA ILE A 27 -3.15 -15.81 0.50
C ILE A 27 -2.44 -15.24 -0.71
N ASN A 28 -2.63 -15.87 -1.86
CA ASN A 28 -1.98 -15.51 -3.10
C ASN A 28 -3.03 -15.14 -4.15
N GLY A 29 -2.94 -13.93 -4.67
CA GLY A 29 -3.81 -13.40 -5.69
C GLY A 29 -3.11 -13.16 -7.01
N GLU A 30 -3.71 -13.57 -8.13
CA GLU A 30 -3.17 -13.31 -9.46
C GLU A 30 -4.25 -12.73 -10.37
N ASN A 31 -4.00 -11.55 -10.93
CA ASN A 31 -4.90 -10.88 -11.90
C ASN A 31 -6.36 -10.81 -11.39
N ILE A 32 -6.52 -10.28 -10.18
CA ILE A 32 -7.83 -10.16 -9.55
C ILE A 32 -8.54 -8.89 -10.02
N LYS A 33 -9.81 -9.02 -10.41
CA LYS A 33 -10.71 -7.91 -10.63
C LYS A 33 -12.00 -8.15 -9.87
N ALA A 34 -12.36 -7.23 -8.96
CA ALA A 34 -13.55 -7.33 -8.11
C ALA A 34 -13.98 -5.95 -7.62
N HIS A 35 -15.17 -5.82 -7.03
CA HIS A 35 -15.57 -4.59 -6.39
C HIS A 35 -14.74 -4.35 -5.12
N THR A 36 -14.69 -5.33 -4.22
CA THR A 36 -13.82 -5.32 -3.03
C THR A 36 -12.89 -6.52 -3.07
N VAL A 37 -11.61 -6.33 -2.68
CA VAL A 37 -10.67 -7.43 -2.45
C VAL A 37 -10.14 -7.30 -1.02
N ASN A 38 -10.43 -8.30 -0.18
CA ASN A 38 -9.98 -8.36 1.20
C ASN A 38 -9.25 -9.67 1.47
N PHE A 39 -7.97 -9.57 1.89
CA PHE A 39 -7.15 -10.69 2.32
C PHE A 39 -6.77 -10.50 3.78
N ASP A 40 -7.11 -11.46 4.64
CA ASP A 40 -6.82 -11.43 6.07
C ASP A 40 -6.15 -12.75 6.52
N THR A 41 -4.97 -12.63 7.10
CA THR A 41 -4.27 -13.76 7.71
C THR A 41 -3.56 -13.33 9.00
N SER A 42 -3.27 -14.27 9.88
CA SER A 42 -2.51 -13.94 11.10
C SER A 42 -1.00 -14.18 10.91
N ASN A 43 -0.62 -15.28 10.28
CA ASN A 43 0.79 -15.70 10.21
C ASN A 43 1.34 -15.85 8.80
N GLY A 44 0.51 -15.93 7.79
CA GLY A 44 0.92 -16.02 6.39
C GLY A 44 1.08 -14.66 5.72
N SER A 45 1.64 -14.64 4.54
CA SER A 45 1.77 -13.46 3.72
C SER A 45 0.51 -13.21 2.89
N CYS A 46 0.19 -11.94 2.65
CA CYS A 46 -0.75 -11.54 1.61
C CYS A 46 0.06 -11.13 0.36
N ASN A 47 -0.07 -11.92 -0.69
CA ASN A 47 0.65 -11.68 -1.94
C ASN A 47 -0.33 -11.44 -3.08
N ALA A 48 -0.06 -10.45 -3.94
CA ALA A 48 -0.82 -10.29 -5.17
C ALA A 48 0.06 -9.78 -6.33
N GLU A 49 -0.19 -10.26 -7.54
CA GLU A 49 0.49 -9.76 -8.72
C GLU A 49 -0.18 -8.52 -9.27
N THR A 50 -1.47 -8.58 -9.59
CA THR A 50 -2.24 -7.44 -10.09
C THR A 50 -3.62 -7.44 -9.46
N VAL A 51 -4.04 -6.28 -8.92
CA VAL A 51 -5.38 -6.09 -8.36
C VAL A 51 -6.04 -4.86 -8.98
N LEU A 52 -7.23 -5.07 -9.53
CA LEU A 52 -8.14 -4.03 -10.00
C LEU A 52 -9.40 -4.07 -9.14
N SER A 53 -9.66 -3.01 -8.35
CA SER A 53 -10.81 -2.99 -7.44
C SER A 53 -11.30 -1.57 -7.15
N HIS A 54 -12.49 -1.46 -6.57
CA HIS A 54 -12.89 -0.21 -5.94
C HIS A 54 -12.28 -0.07 -4.54
N SER A 55 -12.26 -1.16 -3.77
CA SER A 55 -11.62 -1.18 -2.44
C SER A 55 -10.68 -2.38 -2.31
N LEU A 56 -9.48 -2.14 -1.79
CA LEU A 56 -8.49 -3.15 -1.48
C LEU A 56 -8.09 -3.05 -0.02
N GLU A 57 -8.18 -4.18 0.70
CA GLU A 57 -7.76 -4.28 2.10
C GLU A 57 -6.99 -5.58 2.33
N PHE A 58 -5.70 -5.48 2.64
CA PHE A 58 -4.87 -6.63 2.99
C PHE A 58 -4.34 -6.48 4.41
N GLY A 59 -4.52 -7.53 5.23
CA GLY A 59 -4.09 -7.57 6.63
C GLY A 59 -3.34 -8.85 6.99
N THR A 60 -2.24 -8.69 7.74
CA THR A 60 -1.55 -9.82 8.39
C THR A 60 -0.93 -9.36 9.71
N SER A 61 -0.69 -10.27 10.64
CA SER A 61 -0.01 -9.87 11.88
C SER A 61 1.50 -10.13 11.83
N ASN A 62 1.94 -11.23 11.23
CA ASN A 62 3.31 -11.68 11.39
C ASN A 62 4.12 -11.79 10.10
N ALA A 63 3.52 -11.60 8.96
CA ALA A 63 4.19 -11.76 7.67
C ALA A 63 4.11 -10.49 6.81
N SER A 64 4.67 -10.56 5.63
CA SER A 64 4.72 -9.43 4.70
C SER A 64 3.46 -9.32 3.84
N ILE A 65 3.19 -8.12 3.39
CA ILE A 65 2.27 -7.82 2.31
C ILE A 65 3.12 -7.49 1.08
N ASN A 66 2.94 -8.23 -0.01
CA ASN A 66 3.69 -8.04 -1.24
C ASN A 66 2.74 -7.93 -2.43
N ILE A 67 2.71 -6.78 -3.09
CA ILE A 67 1.83 -6.54 -4.23
C ILE A 67 2.61 -5.90 -5.38
N SER A 68 2.54 -6.48 -6.56
CA SER A 68 3.27 -5.96 -7.72
C SER A 68 2.60 -4.78 -8.39
N SER A 69 1.26 -4.79 -8.48
CA SER A 69 0.51 -3.72 -9.13
C SER A 69 -0.89 -3.57 -8.54
N ILE A 70 -1.29 -2.33 -8.28
CA ILE A 70 -2.61 -1.98 -7.76
C ILE A 70 -3.24 -0.88 -8.61
N ASN A 71 -4.52 -1.05 -8.96
CA ASN A 71 -5.37 0.03 -9.41
C ASN A 71 -6.70 -0.06 -8.66
N SER A 72 -6.90 0.84 -7.71
CA SER A 72 -8.07 0.85 -6.81
C SER A 72 -8.52 2.28 -6.53
N TYR A 73 -9.74 2.46 -6.05
CA TYR A 73 -10.18 3.75 -5.54
C TYR A 73 -9.60 4.01 -4.14
N SER A 74 -9.66 3.00 -3.26
CA SER A 74 -9.07 3.06 -1.92
C SER A 74 -8.21 1.82 -1.64
N VAL A 75 -7.08 2.03 -0.95
CA VAL A 75 -6.13 0.97 -0.58
C VAL A 75 -5.83 1.06 0.90
N ARG A 76 -5.96 -0.06 1.62
CA ARG A 76 -5.57 -0.20 3.02
C ARG A 76 -4.72 -1.45 3.23
N LEU A 77 -3.52 -1.28 3.80
CA LEU A 77 -2.55 -2.34 4.03
C LEU A 77 -2.03 -2.30 5.45
N ASP A 78 -2.24 -3.35 6.22
CA ASP A 78 -1.86 -3.43 7.63
C ASP A 78 -1.05 -4.70 7.94
N THR A 79 0.11 -4.54 8.56
CA THR A 79 0.83 -5.66 9.20
C THR A 79 1.43 -5.20 10.53
N SER A 80 1.78 -6.13 11.41
CA SER A 80 2.41 -5.73 12.68
C SER A 80 3.92 -5.97 12.67
N ASN A 81 4.38 -7.10 12.15
CA ASN A 81 5.77 -7.51 12.39
C ASN A 81 6.65 -7.57 11.15
N ASN A 82 6.12 -7.33 9.97
CA ASN A 82 6.92 -7.46 8.76
C ASN A 82 6.68 -6.32 7.77
N SER A 83 7.30 -6.37 6.63
CA SER A 83 7.32 -5.28 5.66
C SER A 83 6.13 -5.29 4.71
N ILE A 84 5.78 -4.11 4.23
CA ILE A 84 4.86 -3.88 3.12
C ILE A 84 5.72 -3.50 1.90
N ASN A 85 5.64 -4.30 0.85
CA ASN A 85 6.41 -4.12 -0.37
C ASN A 85 5.48 -3.98 -1.57
N LEU A 86 5.54 -2.83 -2.23
CA LEU A 86 4.64 -2.50 -3.32
C LEU A 86 5.40 -2.13 -4.59
N GLY A 87 4.87 -2.56 -5.70
CA GLY A 87 5.21 -2.04 -7.01
C GLY A 87 4.40 -0.79 -7.34
N ASP A 88 3.87 -0.72 -8.58
CA ASP A 88 3.11 0.41 -9.07
C ASP A 88 1.72 0.45 -8.43
N THR A 89 1.34 1.58 -7.85
CA THR A 89 0.09 1.74 -7.14
C THR A 89 -0.65 2.99 -7.60
N ILE A 90 -1.87 2.79 -8.09
CA ILE A 90 -2.86 3.85 -8.30
C ILE A 90 -3.95 3.66 -7.25
N ALA A 91 -4.13 4.64 -6.37
CA ALA A 91 -5.22 4.69 -5.40
C ALA A 91 -5.94 6.03 -5.56
N ASN A 92 -7.00 6.08 -6.36
CA ASN A 92 -7.58 7.34 -6.85
C ASN A 92 -8.04 8.30 -5.75
N ASP A 93 -8.41 7.79 -4.57
CA ASP A 93 -8.83 8.59 -3.42
C ASP A 93 -7.80 8.52 -2.30
N SER A 94 -7.56 7.33 -1.78
CA SER A 94 -6.75 7.18 -0.57
C SER A 94 -5.88 5.93 -0.58
N PHE A 95 -4.67 6.11 -0.08
CA PHE A 95 -3.70 5.06 0.16
C PHE A 95 -3.24 5.10 1.62
N TYR A 96 -3.39 3.98 2.30
CA TYR A 96 -2.94 3.79 3.68
C TYR A 96 -2.09 2.52 3.80
N ALA A 97 -0.90 2.64 4.38
CA ALA A 97 -0.04 1.51 4.71
C ALA A 97 0.56 1.66 6.10
N GLN A 98 0.36 0.66 6.96
CA GLN A 98 0.84 0.66 8.33
C GLN A 98 1.56 -0.64 8.68
N THR A 99 2.65 -0.52 9.42
CA THR A 99 3.30 -1.65 10.10
C THR A 99 3.87 -1.18 11.44
N SER A 100 4.11 -2.08 12.40
CA SER A 100 4.77 -1.68 13.65
C SER A 100 6.29 -1.90 13.57
N ASN A 101 6.74 -3.00 12.97
CA ASN A 101 8.15 -3.39 13.01
C ASN A 101 8.84 -3.52 11.64
N GLY A 102 8.09 -3.49 10.57
CA GLY A 102 8.62 -3.64 9.23
C GLY A 102 8.88 -2.32 8.50
N ASN A 103 9.47 -2.41 7.34
CA ASN A 103 9.62 -1.29 6.44
C ASN A 103 8.39 -1.16 5.52
N ILE A 104 8.16 0.06 5.05
CA ILE A 104 7.22 0.33 3.95
C ILE A 104 8.04 0.73 2.73
N ASN A 105 8.00 -0.11 1.70
CA ASN A 105 8.76 0.08 0.47
C ASN A 105 7.79 0.18 -0.72
N THR A 106 7.83 1.27 -1.47
CA THR A 106 6.98 1.46 -2.64
C THR A 106 7.75 1.99 -3.83
N LYS A 107 7.41 1.53 -5.04
CA LYS A 107 8.05 2.02 -6.28
C LYS A 107 7.39 3.28 -6.84
N GLY A 108 6.06 3.38 -6.74
CA GLY A 108 5.33 4.53 -7.23
C GLY A 108 3.90 4.54 -6.72
N ILE A 109 3.50 5.59 -6.02
CA ILE A 109 2.13 5.79 -5.53
C ILE A 109 1.54 7.02 -6.20
N ASP A 110 0.41 6.85 -6.90
CA ASP A 110 -0.46 7.94 -7.36
C ASP A 110 -1.73 7.92 -6.52
N SER A 111 -1.90 8.92 -5.66
CA SER A 111 -3.08 9.08 -4.82
C SER A 111 -3.27 10.53 -4.40
N ASP A 112 -4.51 10.88 -4.03
CA ASP A 112 -4.80 12.21 -3.48
C ASP A 112 -4.51 12.30 -1.98
N LYS A 113 -4.67 11.18 -1.26
CA LYS A 113 -4.35 11.08 0.16
C LYS A 113 -3.46 9.89 0.43
N ILE A 114 -2.26 10.12 0.98
CA ILE A 114 -1.27 9.09 1.26
C ILE A 114 -0.91 9.13 2.74
N GLU A 115 -1.04 7.98 3.42
CA GLU A 115 -0.63 7.79 4.80
C GLU A 115 0.30 6.58 4.92
N LEU A 116 1.52 6.81 5.40
CA LEU A 116 2.56 5.80 5.60
C LEU A 116 3.00 5.84 7.05
N ASP A 117 2.81 4.75 7.80
CA ASP A 117 3.14 4.71 9.24
C ASP A 117 3.89 3.43 9.63
N THR A 118 4.97 3.59 10.34
CA THR A 118 5.66 2.47 10.99
C THR A 118 6.25 2.93 12.32
N SER A 119 6.44 2.02 13.28
CA SER A 119 7.09 2.40 14.54
C SER A 119 8.60 2.17 14.51
N ASN A 120 9.06 1.04 13.98
CA ASN A 120 10.47 0.65 14.05
C ASN A 120 11.14 0.45 12.68
N GLY A 121 10.41 0.56 11.61
CA GLY A 121 10.93 0.42 10.26
C GLY A 121 11.21 1.75 9.58
N SER A 122 11.78 1.68 8.40
CA SER A 122 11.97 2.82 7.53
C SER A 122 10.87 2.89 6.46
N ILE A 123 10.59 4.11 6.01
CA ILE A 123 9.70 4.39 4.89
C ILE A 123 10.57 4.75 3.69
N ILE A 124 10.44 4.02 2.60
CA ILE A 124 11.11 4.28 1.32
C ILE A 124 10.02 4.30 0.26
N ALA A 125 9.68 5.49 -0.23
CA ALA A 125 8.57 5.65 -1.15
C ALA A 125 8.90 6.61 -2.30
N THR A 126 8.38 6.29 -3.49
CA THR A 126 8.28 7.23 -4.60
C THR A 126 6.82 7.64 -4.78
N ILE A 127 6.56 8.93 -4.76
CA ILE A 127 5.24 9.53 -4.97
C ILE A 127 5.18 10.10 -6.38
N ILE A 128 4.14 9.74 -7.12
CA ILE A 128 3.93 10.21 -8.49
C ILE A 128 3.35 11.61 -8.43
N GLY A 129 4.04 12.56 -9.07
CA GLY A 129 3.66 13.97 -9.10
C GLY A 129 4.71 14.90 -8.52
N LYS A 130 4.34 16.17 -8.35
CA LYS A 130 5.26 17.20 -7.86
C LYS A 130 5.07 17.43 -6.37
N GLU A 131 6.15 17.55 -5.64
CA GLU A 131 6.14 17.83 -4.20
C GLU A 131 5.21 19.00 -3.81
N LYS A 132 5.22 20.07 -4.61
CA LYS A 132 4.37 21.26 -4.36
C LYS A 132 2.86 21.00 -4.44
N ASP A 133 2.44 19.86 -5.01
CA ASP A 133 1.04 19.49 -5.14
C ASP A 133 0.51 18.79 -3.87
N PHE A 134 1.38 18.57 -2.88
CA PHE A 134 1.07 17.90 -1.62
C PHE A 134 1.26 18.82 -0.41
N ARG A 135 0.30 18.75 0.53
CA ARG A 135 0.51 19.13 1.92
C ARG A 135 1.23 17.95 2.59
N ILE A 136 2.44 18.20 3.10
CA ILE A 136 3.30 17.16 3.65
C ILE A 136 3.37 17.32 5.17
N GLU A 137 3.10 16.22 5.89
CA GLU A 137 3.32 16.07 7.32
C GLU A 137 4.19 14.84 7.53
N SER A 138 5.32 15.01 8.17
CA SER A 138 6.26 13.90 8.39
C SER A 138 7.04 14.05 9.67
N GLY A 139 7.53 12.94 10.23
CA GLY A 139 8.37 12.97 11.40
C GLY A 139 8.93 11.61 11.81
N THR A 140 10.14 11.66 12.34
CA THR A 140 10.81 10.54 13.00
C THR A 140 11.43 10.99 14.31
N SER A 141 11.46 10.11 15.32
CA SER A 141 12.13 10.42 16.60
C SER A 141 13.62 10.09 16.55
N ASN A 142 14.01 9.01 15.87
CA ASN A 142 15.38 8.49 15.84
C ASN A 142 15.82 8.12 14.41
N GLY A 143 15.69 9.02 13.47
CA GLY A 143 16.09 8.80 12.08
C GLY A 143 16.26 10.09 11.30
N ASN A 144 16.52 9.95 10.03
CA ASN A 144 16.55 11.06 9.10
C ASN A 144 15.20 11.15 8.36
N ASP A 145 14.73 12.37 8.16
CA ASP A 145 13.53 12.67 7.40
C ASP A 145 13.88 13.66 6.27
N ASN A 146 13.83 13.18 5.01
CA ASN A 146 14.22 13.96 3.86
C ASN A 146 13.14 14.91 3.35
N ILE A 147 11.91 14.83 3.89
CA ILE A 147 10.75 15.64 3.48
C ILE A 147 10.21 16.55 4.59
N SER A 148 10.84 16.56 5.76
CA SER A 148 10.40 17.40 6.89
C SER A 148 10.37 18.88 6.54
N GLY A 149 9.24 19.53 6.79
CA GLY A 149 9.03 20.95 6.50
C GLY A 149 8.90 21.30 5.02
N ARG A 150 8.73 20.32 4.14
CA ARG A 150 8.57 20.48 2.68
C ARG A 150 7.09 20.46 2.28
N GLY A 151 6.83 20.65 0.98
CA GLY A 151 5.48 20.64 0.44
C GLY A 151 4.79 22.02 0.44
N ASN A 152 3.49 22.00 0.26
CA ASN A 152 2.64 23.19 0.16
C ASN A 152 1.42 23.06 1.06
N SER A 153 1.33 23.87 2.10
CA SER A 153 0.23 23.84 3.08
C SER A 153 -1.16 24.08 2.51
N SER A 154 -1.23 24.69 1.31
CA SER A 154 -2.50 24.99 0.60
C SER A 154 -2.84 23.93 -0.47
N ALA A 155 -2.04 22.89 -0.63
CA ALA A 155 -2.31 21.85 -1.61
C ALA A 155 -3.53 21.00 -1.25
N SER A 156 -4.23 20.51 -2.27
CA SER A 156 -5.39 19.63 -2.10
C SER A 156 -5.00 18.20 -1.77
N LYS A 157 -3.89 17.73 -2.33
CA LYS A 157 -3.34 16.40 -2.01
C LYS A 157 -2.62 16.42 -0.66
N SER A 158 -2.59 15.28 0.02
CA SER A 158 -1.88 15.14 1.31
C SER A 158 -0.98 13.91 1.35
N LEU A 159 0.18 14.09 1.98
CA LEU A 159 1.11 13.01 2.31
C LEU A 159 1.45 13.10 3.79
N SER A 160 1.19 12.01 4.50
CA SER A 160 1.59 11.81 5.90
C SER A 160 2.57 10.65 5.97
N ALA A 161 3.74 10.84 6.60
CA ALA A 161 4.75 9.79 6.72
C ALA A 161 5.41 9.84 8.11
N TYR A 162 5.19 8.82 8.94
CA TYR A 162 5.71 8.79 10.30
C TYR A 162 6.42 7.48 10.64
N THR A 163 7.50 7.59 11.42
CA THR A 163 8.16 6.48 12.09
C THR A 163 8.73 6.94 13.43
N SER A 164 8.97 6.03 14.37
CA SER A 164 9.67 6.39 15.59
C SER A 164 11.18 6.13 15.50
N ASN A 165 11.60 5.02 14.90
CA ASN A 165 12.99 4.58 14.93
C ASN A 165 13.62 4.30 13.56
N GLY A 166 13.02 4.74 12.47
CA GLY A 166 13.54 4.53 11.14
C GLY A 166 13.76 5.82 10.37
N ASN A 167 14.24 5.70 9.16
CA ASN A 167 14.38 6.82 8.24
C ASN A 167 13.14 6.98 7.38
N ILE A 168 12.84 8.22 7.01
CA ILE A 168 11.85 8.57 6.01
C ILE A 168 12.60 9.05 4.76
N ASN A 169 12.50 8.28 3.69
CA ASN A 169 13.11 8.55 2.40
C ASN A 169 12.01 8.57 1.33
N VAL A 170 11.41 9.72 1.12
CA VAL A 170 10.36 9.90 0.12
C VAL A 170 10.90 10.74 -1.04
N TYR A 171 10.60 10.30 -2.24
CA TYR A 171 10.98 10.95 -3.49
C TYR A 171 9.72 11.28 -4.29
N PHE A 172 9.77 12.36 -5.06
CA PHE A 172 8.70 12.77 -5.97
C PHE A 172 9.19 12.62 -7.40
N ASP A 173 8.36 12.00 -8.24
CA ASP A 173 8.67 11.79 -9.65
C ASP A 173 7.44 12.14 -10.51
N ASP A 174 7.49 13.25 -11.21
CA ASP A 174 6.41 13.73 -12.08
C ASP A 174 6.51 13.19 -13.53
N GLU A 175 7.59 12.50 -13.84
CA GLU A 175 7.80 11.82 -15.13
C GLU A 175 7.54 10.32 -15.04
N TYR A 176 7.30 9.80 -13.83
CA TYR A 176 7.06 8.37 -13.61
C TYR A 176 5.82 7.90 -14.39
N THR A 177 6.02 6.89 -15.21
CA THR A 177 4.93 6.25 -15.95
C THR A 177 4.61 4.91 -15.31
N VAL A 178 3.45 4.81 -14.69
CA VAL A 178 2.90 3.54 -14.23
C VAL A 178 2.84 2.55 -15.38
N ALA A 179 3.24 1.30 -15.16
CA ALA A 179 3.29 0.27 -16.18
C ALA A 179 1.98 0.22 -16.99
N LYS A 180 2.12 0.12 -18.33
CA LYS A 180 1.02 0.14 -19.32
C LYS A 180 0.04 -1.04 -19.15
N GLY A 181 -0.70 -1.12 -18.14
CA GLY A 181 -1.69 -2.15 -17.83
C GLY A 181 -2.62 -1.67 -16.72
N LEU A 182 -2.15 -0.69 -15.96
CA LEU A 182 -2.95 -0.03 -14.94
C LEU A 182 -3.65 1.17 -15.58
N GLN A 183 -4.68 0.95 -16.40
CA GLN A 183 -5.57 2.05 -16.77
C GLN A 183 -6.41 2.43 -15.55
N LYS A 184 -6.56 3.74 -15.30
CA LYS A 184 -7.50 4.23 -14.29
C LYS A 184 -8.83 3.53 -14.49
N ILE A 185 -9.36 2.94 -13.43
CA ILE A 185 -10.75 2.51 -13.40
C ILE A 185 -11.53 3.81 -13.35
N LEU A 186 -11.96 4.29 -14.50
CA LEU A 186 -12.89 5.39 -14.65
C LEU A 186 -14.28 4.77 -14.72
N ASP A 187 -15.13 5.18 -13.81
CA ASP A 187 -16.57 4.97 -13.63
C ASP A 187 -16.97 3.91 -12.64
#